data_16c65b49365eaf4345e28c4baea5e312
#
_entry.id   16c65b49365eaf4345e28c4baea5e312
#
_cell.length_a   1.000
_cell.length_b   1.000
_cell.length_c   1.000
_cell.angle_alpha   90.00
_cell.angle_beta   90.00
_cell.angle_gamma   90.00
#
_symmetry.space_group_name_H-M   'P 1'
#
loop_
_entity.id
_entity.type
_entity.pdbx_description
1 polymer ?
#
loop_
_entity_poly.entity_id
_entity_poly.type
_entity_poly.pdbx_seq_one_letter_code
_entity_poly.pdbx_strand_id
1 'polypeptide(L)'
;MKLTMILFAVGLSCCFSSSTIAQTSIMNAPSSDVVAPGRVYVEMDFITNYAWQRDDARFANYLARAVVGVGHNVEVGANVSYTHTPGGGAPVEVQPNVKWQFYRNEGSGVAAAVGCLWFVPLTNRAGADTFAQCYSVVSKRFQGNYGPKFTGGAYRLVGASNDQGTKAGVIAAWEQPLVNRLSFIVDWQSGYNRLGYLSPALNVTLPRNASLSGGYSIANRGHQNNSLFLYYGQQF
;
A
#
# COMPACT_ATOMS: atom_id res chain seq x y z
N MET A 1 5.25 60.98 32.58
CA MET A 1 4.89 60.56 31.23
C MET A 1 5.27 59.09 31.09
N LYS A 2 4.33 58.17 31.25
CA LYS A 2 4.57 56.71 31.20
C LYS A 2 4.11 56.19 29.82
N LEU A 3 5.07 55.75 29.04
CA LEU A 3 4.82 55.16 27.70
C LEU A 3 4.48 53.70 27.86
N THR A 4 3.20 53.37 27.66
CA THR A 4 2.71 52.00 27.69
C THR A 4 2.93 51.36 26.32
N MET A 5 3.88 50.44 26.24
CA MET A 5 4.16 49.63 25.05
C MET A 5 3.15 48.47 24.98
N ILE A 6 2.21 48.54 24.04
CA ILE A 6 1.29 47.45 23.76
C ILE A 6 1.98 46.51 22.77
N LEU A 7 2.40 45.33 23.27
CA LEU A 7 2.85 44.20 22.42
C LEU A 7 1.61 43.52 21.81
N PHE A 8 1.45 43.71 20.52
CA PHE A 8 0.50 42.96 19.73
C PHE A 8 1.14 41.57 19.40
N ALA A 9 0.86 40.57 20.21
CA ALA A 9 1.21 39.20 19.89
C ALA A 9 0.20 38.67 18.86
N VAL A 10 0.53 38.79 17.58
CA VAL A 10 -0.18 38.10 16.51
C VAL A 10 0.21 36.62 16.58
N GLY A 11 -0.61 35.85 17.26
CA GLY A 11 -0.54 34.39 17.25
C GLY A 11 -0.85 33.86 15.85
N LEU A 12 0.17 33.66 15.03
CA LEU A 12 0.04 32.95 13.77
C LEU A 12 -0.19 31.47 14.09
N SER A 13 -1.46 31.12 14.29
CA SER A 13 -1.91 29.71 14.43
C SER A 13 -1.76 29.07 13.05
N CYS A 14 -0.57 28.60 12.72
CA CYS A 14 -0.36 27.71 11.59
C CYS A 14 -1.11 26.40 11.89
N CYS A 15 -2.32 26.30 11.42
CA CYS A 15 -3.02 25.02 11.26
C CYS A 15 -2.20 24.20 10.25
N PHE A 16 -1.22 23.45 10.73
CA PHE A 16 -0.60 22.38 9.96
C PHE A 16 -1.69 21.31 9.77
N SER A 17 -2.46 21.44 8.70
CA SER A 17 -3.24 20.32 8.19
C SER A 17 -2.22 19.24 7.85
N SER A 18 -2.14 18.22 8.69
CA SER A 18 -1.38 17.00 8.37
C SER A 18 -2.04 16.39 7.15
N SER A 19 -1.54 16.69 5.97
CA SER A 19 -1.92 16.00 4.74
C SER A 19 -1.48 14.56 4.94
N THR A 20 -2.41 13.70 5.34
CA THR A 20 -2.16 12.26 5.30
C THR A 20 -1.95 11.89 3.85
N ILE A 21 -0.75 11.41 3.53
CA ILE A 21 -0.47 10.84 2.21
C ILE A 21 -1.43 9.67 2.07
N ALA A 22 -2.34 9.76 1.09
CA ALA A 22 -3.25 8.67 0.79
C ALA A 22 -2.46 7.57 0.09
N GLN A 23 -1.96 6.60 0.84
CA GLN A 23 -1.37 5.39 0.28
C GLN A 23 -2.47 4.54 -0.36
N THR A 24 -2.28 4.14 -1.61
CA THR A 24 -3.23 3.29 -2.34
C THR A 24 -3.26 1.86 -1.82
N SER A 25 -2.16 1.41 -1.23
CA SER A 25 -2.03 0.16 -0.46
C SER A 25 -1.52 0.48 0.95
N ILE A 26 -1.69 -0.42 1.89
CA ILE A 26 -1.09 -0.35 3.23
C ILE A 26 0.39 -0.68 3.07
N MET A 27 0.76 -1.96 3.01
CA MET A 27 2.04 -2.44 2.47
C MET A 27 1.74 -3.32 1.25
N ASN A 28 1.28 -4.55 1.46
CA ASN A 28 0.84 -5.46 0.41
C ASN A 28 -0.69 -5.50 0.27
N ALA A 29 -1.43 -5.12 1.30
CA ALA A 29 -2.89 -5.13 1.32
C ALA A 29 -3.48 -3.81 0.82
N PRO A 30 -4.65 -3.86 0.14
CA PRO A 30 -5.38 -2.66 -0.25
C PRO A 30 -5.80 -1.81 0.96
N SER A 31 -5.70 -0.49 0.83
CA SER A 31 -6.24 0.46 1.81
C SER A 31 -7.64 0.93 1.43
N SER A 32 -8.37 1.51 2.40
CA SER A 32 -9.62 2.21 2.12
C SER A 32 -9.41 3.65 1.62
N ASP A 33 -8.19 4.19 1.70
CA ASP A 33 -7.88 5.54 1.28
C ASP A 33 -7.72 5.62 -0.24
N VAL A 34 -8.09 6.76 -0.83
CA VAL A 34 -7.94 7.07 -2.26
C VAL A 34 -7.16 8.36 -2.44
N VAL A 35 -6.43 8.45 -3.53
CA VAL A 35 -5.71 9.67 -3.92
C VAL A 35 -6.71 10.80 -4.15
N ALA A 36 -6.44 11.98 -3.62
CA ALA A 36 -7.31 13.13 -3.75
C ALA A 36 -7.48 13.57 -5.23
N PRO A 37 -8.63 14.14 -5.61
CA PRO A 37 -8.89 14.56 -6.98
C PRO A 37 -7.79 15.46 -7.55
N GLY A 38 -7.28 15.14 -8.76
CA GLY A 38 -6.23 15.88 -9.45
C GLY A 38 -4.83 15.70 -8.87
N ARG A 39 -4.66 14.86 -7.85
CA ARG A 39 -3.35 14.47 -7.31
C ARG A 39 -2.85 13.20 -7.96
N VAL A 40 -1.54 13.07 -8.03
CA VAL A 40 -0.84 11.88 -8.53
C VAL A 40 0.00 11.30 -7.40
N TYR A 41 -0.07 10.00 -7.21
CA TYR A 41 0.82 9.24 -6.32
C TYR A 41 1.73 8.35 -7.16
N VAL A 42 3.03 8.42 -6.91
CA VAL A 42 4.05 7.57 -7.54
C VAL A 42 4.76 6.80 -6.45
N GLU A 43 5.03 5.51 -6.68
CA GLU A 43 5.77 4.66 -5.74
C GLU A 43 6.74 3.76 -6.49
N MET A 44 7.88 3.52 -5.89
CA MET A 44 8.89 2.56 -6.33
C MET A 44 9.12 1.54 -5.23
N ASP A 45 8.87 0.27 -5.53
CA ASP A 45 9.01 -0.83 -4.60
C ASP A 45 10.21 -1.70 -5.00
N PHE A 46 11.01 -2.05 -4.03
CA PHE A 46 12.05 -3.05 -4.13
C PHE A 46 11.77 -4.18 -3.14
N ILE A 47 11.66 -5.41 -3.65
CA ILE A 47 11.34 -6.61 -2.86
C ILE A 47 12.35 -7.69 -3.18
N THR A 48 12.96 -8.30 -2.18
CA THR A 48 14.00 -9.32 -2.40
C THR A 48 14.11 -10.33 -1.27
N ASN A 49 14.53 -11.53 -1.63
CA ASN A 49 14.92 -12.60 -0.70
C ASN A 49 16.40 -13.01 -0.83
N TYR A 50 17.21 -12.23 -1.51
CA TYR A 50 18.64 -12.56 -1.80
C TYR A 50 19.47 -12.83 -0.56
N ALA A 51 19.11 -12.27 0.59
CA ALA A 51 19.92 -12.36 1.81
C ALA A 51 19.96 -13.76 2.44
N TRP A 52 18.96 -14.62 2.18
CA TRP A 52 18.81 -15.91 2.88
C TRP A 52 18.39 -17.09 1.99
N GLN A 53 18.10 -16.86 0.70
CA GLN A 53 17.73 -17.95 -0.19
C GLN A 53 18.92 -18.45 -1.01
N ARG A 54 18.83 -19.72 -1.44
CA ARG A 54 19.77 -20.30 -2.38
C ARG A 54 19.56 -19.74 -3.79
N ASP A 55 20.52 -19.89 -4.65
CA ASP A 55 20.55 -19.25 -5.97
C ASP A 55 19.33 -19.57 -6.84
N ASP A 56 18.78 -20.77 -6.74
CA ASP A 56 17.60 -21.24 -7.47
C ASP A 56 16.28 -20.66 -6.97
N ALA A 57 16.24 -20.18 -5.73
CA ALA A 57 15.05 -19.58 -5.09
C ALA A 57 15.16 -18.07 -4.89
N ARG A 58 16.25 -17.43 -5.32
CA ARG A 58 16.45 -15.98 -5.19
C ARG A 58 15.60 -15.22 -6.17
N PHE A 59 15.08 -14.10 -5.72
CA PHE A 59 14.44 -13.11 -6.59
C PHE A 59 14.69 -11.68 -6.12
N ALA A 60 14.62 -10.75 -7.07
CA ALA A 60 14.47 -9.32 -6.82
C ALA A 60 13.34 -8.79 -7.70
N ASN A 61 12.35 -8.18 -7.10
CA ASN A 61 11.24 -7.53 -7.79
C ASN A 61 11.36 -6.01 -7.66
N TYR A 62 11.20 -5.35 -8.78
CA TYR A 62 11.13 -3.90 -8.91
C TYR A 62 9.74 -3.54 -9.42
N LEU A 63 8.99 -2.76 -8.68
CA LEU A 63 7.66 -2.36 -9.07
C LEU A 63 7.55 -0.83 -9.06
N ALA A 64 7.21 -0.27 -10.21
CA ALA A 64 6.87 1.13 -10.35
C ALA A 64 5.35 1.28 -10.39
N ARG A 65 4.80 2.15 -9.57
CA ARG A 65 3.36 2.44 -9.46
C ARG A 65 3.09 3.90 -9.76
N ALA A 66 2.00 4.16 -10.49
CA ALA A 66 1.44 5.49 -10.64
C ALA A 66 -0.08 5.42 -10.51
N VAL A 67 -0.66 6.28 -9.69
CA VAL A 67 -2.10 6.36 -9.41
C VAL A 67 -2.55 7.81 -9.42
N VAL A 68 -3.71 8.09 -10.00
CA VAL A 68 -4.31 9.42 -10.05
C VAL A 68 -5.72 9.41 -9.47
N GLY A 69 -6.03 10.41 -8.65
CA GLY A 69 -7.39 10.66 -8.19
C GLY A 69 -8.21 11.36 -9.28
N VAL A 70 -9.23 10.68 -9.80
CA VAL A 70 -10.05 11.20 -10.93
C VAL A 70 -11.32 11.90 -10.48
N GLY A 71 -11.54 12.07 -9.18
CA GLY A 71 -12.74 12.66 -8.60
C GLY A 71 -13.74 11.61 -8.13
N HIS A 72 -14.84 12.07 -7.48
CA HIS A 72 -15.88 11.20 -6.92
C HIS A 72 -15.35 10.08 -6.01
N ASN A 73 -14.22 10.33 -5.31
CA ASN A 73 -13.52 9.36 -4.47
C ASN A 73 -13.07 8.11 -5.26
N VAL A 74 -12.76 8.26 -6.53
CA VAL A 74 -12.23 7.21 -7.40
C VAL A 74 -10.75 7.51 -7.70
N GLU A 75 -9.95 6.49 -7.66
CA GLU A 75 -8.58 6.49 -8.19
C GLU A 75 -8.41 5.41 -9.26
N VAL A 76 -7.58 5.72 -10.23
CA VAL A 76 -7.15 4.79 -11.27
C VAL A 76 -5.63 4.83 -11.40
N GLY A 77 -5.04 3.72 -11.77
CA GLY A 77 -3.59 3.65 -11.90
C GLY A 77 -3.10 2.38 -12.55
N ALA A 78 -1.80 2.23 -12.58
CA ALA A 78 -1.15 1.01 -13.00
C ALA A 78 0.19 0.83 -12.27
N ASN A 79 0.57 -0.43 -12.08
CA ASN A 79 1.92 -0.80 -11.68
C ASN A 79 2.60 -1.52 -12.85
N VAL A 80 3.92 -1.38 -12.93
CA VAL A 80 4.78 -2.20 -13.79
C VAL A 80 5.74 -2.95 -12.89
N SER A 81 5.67 -4.27 -12.91
CA SER A 81 6.49 -5.15 -12.10
C SER A 81 7.50 -5.87 -12.97
N TYR A 82 8.76 -5.83 -12.58
CA TYR A 82 9.87 -6.56 -13.18
C TYR A 82 10.49 -7.46 -12.12
N THR A 83 10.53 -8.76 -12.38
CA THR A 83 11.12 -9.72 -11.44
C THR A 83 12.37 -10.32 -12.05
N HIS A 84 13.49 -10.21 -11.35
CA HIS A 84 14.75 -10.87 -11.70
C HIS A 84 14.93 -12.13 -10.85
N THR A 85 15.20 -13.26 -11.51
CA THR A 85 15.58 -14.53 -10.88
C THR A 85 16.86 -15.06 -11.53
N PRO A 86 17.86 -15.52 -10.76
CA PRO A 86 19.09 -16.09 -11.32
C PRO A 86 18.78 -17.28 -12.23
N GLY A 87 19.30 -17.26 -13.46
CA GLY A 87 19.08 -18.33 -14.44
C GLY A 87 17.66 -18.45 -14.99
N GLY A 88 16.76 -17.58 -14.58
CA GLY A 88 15.36 -17.54 -15.02
C GLY A 88 15.10 -16.45 -16.06
N GLY A 89 13.89 -16.45 -16.61
CA GLY A 89 13.40 -15.32 -17.39
C GLY A 89 13.22 -14.08 -16.51
N ALA A 90 13.09 -12.94 -17.16
CA ALA A 90 12.78 -11.67 -16.50
C ALA A 90 11.30 -11.30 -16.76
N PRO A 91 10.33 -11.88 -16.04
CA PRO A 91 8.92 -11.60 -16.25
C PRO A 91 8.61 -10.13 -15.98
N VAL A 92 7.90 -9.53 -16.93
CA VAL A 92 7.31 -8.20 -16.80
C VAL A 92 5.80 -8.36 -16.74
N GLU A 93 5.19 -7.73 -15.75
CA GLU A 93 3.74 -7.73 -15.53
C GLU A 93 3.25 -6.30 -15.40
N VAL A 94 2.15 -5.98 -16.07
CA VAL A 94 1.42 -4.72 -15.87
C VAL A 94 0.20 -5.00 -15.01
N GLN A 95 -0.04 -4.10 -14.05
CA GLN A 95 -1.11 -4.26 -13.07
C GLN A 95 -2.01 -3.00 -13.06
N PRO A 96 -2.94 -2.85 -14.03
CA PRO A 96 -3.94 -1.80 -13.99
C PRO A 96 -4.80 -1.94 -12.73
N ASN A 97 -5.21 -0.81 -12.14
CA ASN A 97 -6.05 -0.82 -10.96
C ASN A 97 -7.10 0.29 -10.97
N VAL A 98 -8.19 0.03 -10.27
CA VAL A 98 -9.23 1.00 -9.96
C VAL A 98 -9.71 0.77 -8.54
N LYS A 99 -9.94 1.87 -7.80
CA LYS A 99 -10.51 1.84 -6.46
C LYS A 99 -11.55 2.96 -6.31
N TRP A 100 -12.62 2.65 -5.64
CA TRP A 100 -13.68 3.58 -5.27
C TRP A 100 -13.92 3.54 -3.76
N GLN A 101 -13.68 4.68 -3.08
CA GLN A 101 -14.06 4.88 -1.69
C GLN A 101 -15.52 5.35 -1.65
N PHE A 102 -16.45 4.40 -1.53
CA PHE A 102 -17.88 4.70 -1.57
C PHE A 102 -18.43 5.27 -0.26
N TYR A 103 -17.67 5.17 0.83
CA TYR A 103 -18.03 5.73 2.13
C TYR A 103 -16.82 6.32 2.84
N ARG A 104 -17.00 7.52 3.39
CA ARG A 104 -16.04 8.17 4.29
C ARG A 104 -16.80 9.06 5.28
N ASN A 105 -16.51 8.89 6.56
CA ASN A 105 -17.02 9.75 7.63
C ASN A 105 -15.85 10.15 8.53
N GLU A 106 -15.43 11.40 8.41
CA GLU A 106 -14.26 11.92 9.14
C GLU A 106 -14.53 12.01 10.65
N GLY A 107 -15.76 12.36 11.05
CA GLY A 107 -16.14 12.47 12.46
C GLY A 107 -16.07 11.12 13.19
N SER A 108 -16.47 10.05 12.54
CA SER A 108 -16.32 8.70 13.09
C SER A 108 -14.98 8.05 12.76
N GLY A 109 -14.22 8.58 11.80
CA GLY A 109 -12.97 7.98 11.30
C GLY A 109 -13.17 6.68 10.53
N VAL A 110 -14.38 6.42 9.99
CA VAL A 110 -14.71 5.21 9.23
C VAL A 110 -14.64 5.50 7.73
N ALA A 111 -14.02 4.61 6.98
CA ALA A 111 -14.01 4.64 5.53
C ALA A 111 -14.20 3.23 4.96
N ALA A 112 -14.80 3.14 3.77
CA ALA A 112 -14.97 1.88 3.06
C ALA A 112 -14.71 2.05 1.56
N ALA A 113 -14.05 1.07 0.97
CA ALA A 113 -13.68 1.08 -0.44
C ALA A 113 -13.82 -0.31 -1.07
N VAL A 114 -14.04 -0.30 -2.38
CA VAL A 114 -13.94 -1.50 -3.24
C VAL A 114 -12.97 -1.20 -4.37
N GLY A 115 -12.32 -2.22 -4.89
CA GLY A 115 -11.42 -2.06 -6.01
C GLY A 115 -11.04 -3.38 -6.66
N CYS A 116 -10.39 -3.28 -7.80
CA CYS A 116 -9.76 -4.39 -8.49
C CYS A 116 -8.37 -4.00 -8.98
N LEU A 117 -7.45 -4.94 -8.90
CA LEU A 117 -6.09 -4.89 -9.42
C LEU A 117 -5.91 -6.08 -10.36
N TRP A 118 -5.62 -5.83 -11.64
CA TRP A 118 -5.36 -6.88 -12.62
C TRP A 118 -3.88 -7.21 -12.68
N PHE A 119 -3.57 -8.47 -12.91
CA PHE A 119 -2.23 -9.00 -13.12
C PHE A 119 -2.15 -9.49 -14.56
N VAL A 120 -1.45 -8.74 -15.42
CA VAL A 120 -1.37 -9.00 -16.86
C VAL A 120 0.08 -9.24 -17.25
N PRO A 121 0.50 -10.51 -17.41
CA PRO A 121 1.85 -10.83 -17.86
C PRO A 121 2.11 -10.31 -19.27
N LEU A 122 3.17 -9.55 -19.47
CA LEU A 122 3.60 -9.07 -20.79
C LEU A 122 4.63 -9.99 -21.45
N THR A 123 5.49 -10.61 -20.64
CA THR A 123 6.54 -11.52 -21.07
C THR A 123 6.41 -12.86 -20.35
N ASN A 124 7.03 -13.91 -20.91
CA ASN A 124 7.00 -15.28 -20.37
C ASN A 124 5.59 -15.80 -20.11
N ARG A 125 4.70 -15.68 -21.11
CA ARG A 125 3.28 -16.03 -21.00
C ARG A 125 3.00 -17.52 -20.82
N ALA A 126 3.95 -18.40 -21.08
CA ALA A 126 3.77 -19.82 -20.90
C ALA A 126 3.57 -20.13 -19.39
N GLY A 127 2.37 -20.53 -19.03
CA GLY A 127 1.99 -20.83 -17.65
C GLY A 127 1.66 -19.63 -16.78
N ALA A 128 1.62 -18.39 -17.32
CA ALA A 128 1.24 -17.20 -16.60
C ALA A 128 -0.22 -16.81 -16.91
N ASP A 129 -1.05 -16.72 -15.88
CA ASP A 129 -2.46 -16.34 -16.00
C ASP A 129 -2.64 -14.83 -15.93
N THR A 130 -3.61 -14.33 -16.69
CA THR A 130 -4.21 -13.03 -16.43
C THR A 130 -5.36 -13.21 -15.46
N PHE A 131 -5.33 -12.53 -14.33
CA PHE A 131 -6.39 -12.55 -13.33
C PHE A 131 -6.51 -11.19 -12.64
N ALA A 132 -7.57 -10.99 -11.87
CA ALA A 132 -7.76 -9.81 -11.06
C ALA A 132 -7.93 -10.17 -9.59
N GLN A 133 -7.33 -9.39 -8.69
CA GLN A 133 -7.72 -9.31 -7.29
C GLN A 133 -8.80 -8.25 -7.15
N CYS A 134 -10.06 -8.65 -6.91
CA CYS A 134 -11.11 -7.73 -6.52
C CYS A 134 -11.34 -7.82 -5.02
N TYR A 135 -11.54 -6.68 -4.34
CA TYR A 135 -11.58 -6.60 -2.89
C TYR A 135 -12.60 -5.58 -2.39
N SER A 136 -12.97 -5.74 -1.12
CA SER A 136 -13.72 -4.78 -0.33
C SER A 136 -13.06 -4.64 1.03
N VAL A 137 -12.86 -3.39 1.46
CA VAL A 137 -12.19 -3.07 2.74
C VAL A 137 -12.95 -1.98 3.48
N VAL A 138 -12.96 -2.09 4.80
CA VAL A 138 -13.45 -1.08 5.74
C VAL A 138 -12.33 -0.75 6.70
N SER A 139 -12.13 0.52 6.99
CA SER A 139 -11.18 0.96 8.00
C SER A 139 -11.81 1.83 9.06
N LYS A 140 -11.23 1.80 10.25
CA LYS A 140 -11.54 2.66 11.38
C LYS A 140 -10.25 3.28 11.90
N ARG A 141 -10.15 4.61 11.79
CA ARG A 141 -9.11 5.40 12.45
C ARG A 141 -9.67 5.92 13.77
N PHE A 142 -8.95 5.68 14.85
CA PHE A 142 -9.27 6.25 16.16
C PHE A 142 -8.74 7.68 16.27
N GLN A 143 -9.46 8.52 16.99
CA GLN A 143 -9.06 9.92 17.18
C GLN A 143 -7.84 10.03 18.12
N GLY A 144 -7.14 11.16 18.03
CA GLY A 144 -5.94 11.46 18.81
C GLY A 144 -4.66 11.43 17.94
N ASN A 145 -3.62 12.09 18.44
CA ASN A 145 -2.34 12.25 17.70
C ASN A 145 -1.68 10.91 17.34
N TYR A 146 -1.95 9.88 18.11
CA TYR A 146 -1.41 8.53 17.93
C TYR A 146 -2.53 7.48 17.78
N GLY A 147 -3.73 7.92 17.37
CA GLY A 147 -4.85 7.02 17.17
C GLY A 147 -4.54 5.97 16.11
N PRO A 148 -4.67 4.67 16.43
CA PRO A 148 -4.44 3.61 15.47
C PRO A 148 -5.50 3.59 14.37
N LYS A 149 -5.14 3.01 13.22
CA LYS A 149 -6.10 2.68 12.16
C LYS A 149 -6.11 1.16 11.97
N PHE A 150 -7.29 0.58 12.01
CA PHE A 150 -7.53 -0.82 11.69
C PHE A 150 -8.25 -0.90 10.35
N THR A 151 -7.84 -1.86 9.54
CA THR A 151 -8.49 -2.17 8.26
C THR A 151 -8.85 -3.65 8.24
N GLY A 152 -10.06 -3.97 7.81
CA GLY A 152 -10.53 -5.33 7.61
C GLY A 152 -11.26 -5.44 6.28
N GLY A 153 -11.22 -6.62 5.66
CA GLY A 153 -11.88 -6.83 4.39
C GLY A 153 -11.76 -8.23 3.85
N ALA A 154 -12.17 -8.37 2.60
CA ALA A 154 -12.09 -9.64 1.88
C ALA A 154 -11.66 -9.39 0.43
N TYR A 155 -11.09 -10.40 -0.19
CA TYR A 155 -10.71 -10.37 -1.60
C TYR A 155 -11.06 -11.68 -2.31
N ARG A 156 -11.14 -11.60 -3.63
CA ARG A 156 -11.28 -12.76 -4.53
C ARG A 156 -10.39 -12.57 -5.75
N LEU A 157 -9.72 -13.65 -6.18
CA LEU A 157 -8.99 -13.74 -7.43
C LEU A 157 -9.98 -14.20 -8.52
N VAL A 158 -10.29 -13.29 -9.44
CA VAL A 158 -11.22 -13.52 -10.55
C VAL A 158 -10.41 -13.86 -11.80
N GLY A 159 -10.75 -14.94 -12.49
CA GLY A 159 -10.01 -15.41 -13.66
C GLY A 159 -8.74 -16.22 -13.33
N ALA A 160 -8.42 -16.42 -12.06
CA ALA A 160 -7.24 -17.18 -11.67
C ALA A 160 -7.42 -18.69 -11.91
N SER A 161 -6.38 -19.34 -12.46
CA SER A 161 -6.31 -20.80 -12.61
C SER A 161 -6.17 -21.51 -11.24
N ASN A 162 -6.24 -22.83 -11.25
CA ASN A 162 -6.08 -23.60 -10.02
C ASN A 162 -4.66 -23.52 -9.44
N ASP A 163 -3.66 -23.24 -10.28
CA ASP A 163 -2.26 -23.13 -9.89
C ASP A 163 -1.97 -21.88 -9.03
N GLN A 164 -2.88 -20.88 -9.05
CA GLN A 164 -2.77 -19.69 -8.20
C GLN A 164 -3.10 -19.96 -6.72
N GLY A 165 -3.46 -21.17 -6.34
CA GLY A 165 -3.76 -21.55 -4.96
C GLY A 165 -5.11 -21.04 -4.48
N THR A 166 -5.18 -20.51 -3.24
CA THR A 166 -6.43 -20.01 -2.64
C THR A 166 -6.96 -18.81 -3.40
N LYS A 167 -8.20 -18.88 -3.90
CA LYS A 167 -8.80 -17.85 -4.75
C LYS A 167 -9.58 -16.76 -4.00
N ALA A 168 -9.78 -16.90 -2.70
CA ALA A 168 -10.46 -15.91 -1.88
C ALA A 168 -9.87 -15.90 -0.47
N GLY A 169 -9.96 -14.76 0.20
CA GLY A 169 -9.44 -14.64 1.54
C GLY A 169 -9.87 -13.35 2.22
N VAL A 170 -9.35 -13.17 3.42
CA VAL A 170 -9.57 -11.96 4.23
C VAL A 170 -8.34 -11.05 4.20
N ILE A 171 -8.58 -9.78 4.45
CA ILE A 171 -7.58 -8.72 4.59
C ILE A 171 -7.69 -8.19 6.01
N ALA A 172 -6.56 -8.02 6.69
CA ALA A 172 -6.49 -7.35 7.97
C ALA A 172 -5.26 -6.46 8.02
N ALA A 173 -5.35 -5.29 8.64
CA ALA A 173 -4.19 -4.44 8.87
C ALA A 173 -4.35 -3.57 10.12
N TRP A 174 -3.21 -3.21 10.67
CA TRP A 174 -3.06 -2.28 11.78
C TRP A 174 -1.93 -1.28 11.47
N GLU A 175 -2.27 -0.01 11.57
CA GLU A 175 -1.37 1.11 11.38
C GLU A 175 -1.32 1.90 12.70
N GLN A 176 -0.14 2.01 13.31
CA GLN A 176 0.09 2.68 14.59
C GLN A 176 1.10 3.81 14.43
N PRO A 177 0.68 5.08 14.48
CA PRO A 177 1.62 6.18 14.64
C PRO A 177 2.38 6.03 15.97
N LEU A 178 3.72 6.08 15.91
CA LEU A 178 4.60 5.97 17.08
C LEU A 178 5.07 7.35 17.55
N VAL A 179 5.52 8.16 16.60
CA VAL A 179 5.91 9.56 16.77
C VAL A 179 5.55 10.34 15.51
N ASN A 180 5.72 11.68 15.52
CA ASN A 180 5.22 12.58 14.46
C ASN A 180 5.48 12.18 13.00
N ARG A 181 6.44 11.33 12.70
CA ARG A 181 6.77 10.94 11.32
C ARG A 181 7.04 9.46 11.16
N LEU A 182 6.93 8.70 12.24
CA LEU A 182 7.20 7.28 12.23
C LEU A 182 5.94 6.52 12.61
N SER A 183 5.58 5.53 11.82
CA SER A 183 4.49 4.61 12.08
C SER A 183 4.96 3.17 12.00
N PHE A 184 4.44 2.32 12.86
CA PHE A 184 4.48 0.88 12.72
C PHE A 184 3.24 0.43 11.95
N ILE A 185 3.42 -0.45 11.00
CA ILE A 185 2.35 -0.96 10.15
C ILE A 185 2.49 -2.48 10.08
N VAL A 186 1.38 -3.17 10.13
CA VAL A 186 1.34 -4.59 9.78
C VAL A 186 0.09 -4.84 8.99
N ASP A 187 0.22 -5.51 7.84
CA ASP A 187 -0.92 -6.01 7.09
C ASP A 187 -0.81 -7.51 6.85
N TRP A 188 -1.93 -8.11 6.56
CA TRP A 188 -2.06 -9.52 6.27
C TRP A 188 -3.15 -9.78 5.24
N GLN A 189 -2.80 -10.55 4.23
CA GLN A 189 -3.76 -11.17 3.33
C GLN A 189 -3.72 -12.68 3.55
N SER A 190 -4.86 -13.27 3.85
CA SER A 190 -4.96 -14.71 4.07
C SER A 190 -4.83 -15.49 2.76
N GLY A 191 -4.69 -16.81 2.88
CA GLY A 191 -4.67 -17.72 1.73
C GLY A 191 -3.25 -18.13 1.32
N TYR A 192 -3.20 -19.23 0.57
CA TYR A 192 -1.98 -19.83 0.02
C TYR A 192 -1.85 -19.46 -1.46
N ASN A 193 -1.64 -18.18 -1.75
CA ASN A 193 -1.46 -17.63 -3.08
C ASN A 193 -0.35 -16.57 -3.09
N ARG A 194 -0.06 -15.98 -4.25
CA ARG A 194 1.00 -14.98 -4.40
C ARG A 194 0.79 -13.69 -3.60
N LEU A 195 -0.39 -13.45 -3.02
CA LEU A 195 -0.72 -12.28 -2.22
C LEU A 195 -0.75 -12.58 -0.72
N GLY A 196 -0.64 -13.85 -0.34
CA GLY A 196 -0.80 -14.34 1.02
C GLY A 196 0.44 -14.09 1.87
N TYR A 197 0.54 -12.90 2.48
CA TYR A 197 1.65 -12.48 3.34
C TYR A 197 1.17 -11.78 4.60
N LEU A 198 1.95 -11.94 5.67
CA LEU A 198 1.97 -11.05 6.83
C LEU A 198 3.18 -10.13 6.69
N SER A 199 2.96 -8.81 6.71
CA SER A 199 3.99 -7.82 6.36
C SER A 199 4.14 -6.74 7.44
N PRO A 200 4.90 -7.00 8.53
CA PRO A 200 5.31 -5.95 9.45
C PRO A 200 6.30 -4.98 8.80
N ALA A 201 6.11 -3.67 9.05
CA ALA A 201 6.89 -2.58 8.48
C ALA A 201 7.00 -1.37 9.40
N LEU A 202 8.02 -0.56 9.15
CA LEU A 202 8.11 0.82 9.60
C LEU A 202 7.90 1.75 8.41
N ASN A 203 7.13 2.81 8.61
CA ASN A 203 6.92 3.87 7.63
C ASN A 203 7.39 5.20 8.20
N VAL A 204 8.18 5.93 7.43
CA VAL A 204 8.66 7.27 7.76
C VAL A 204 8.06 8.27 6.78
N THR A 205 7.30 9.24 7.28
CA THR A 205 6.83 10.37 6.50
C THR A 205 7.96 11.37 6.29
N LEU A 206 8.28 11.64 5.03
CA LEU A 206 9.32 12.55 4.60
C LEU A 206 8.71 13.91 4.20
N PRO A 207 9.53 14.98 4.07
CA PRO A 207 9.07 16.25 3.49
C PRO A 207 8.49 16.08 2.08
N ARG A 208 7.71 17.09 1.63
CA ARG A 208 7.14 17.17 0.28
C ARG A 208 6.18 16.02 -0.05
N ASN A 209 5.41 15.56 0.92
CA ASN A 209 4.44 14.47 0.76
C ASN A 209 5.09 13.17 0.25
N ALA A 210 6.29 12.87 0.69
CA ALA A 210 6.97 11.61 0.43
C ALA A 210 6.91 10.68 1.65
N SER A 211 7.10 9.40 1.41
CA SER A 211 7.19 8.36 2.45
C SER A 211 8.23 7.31 2.07
N LEU A 212 8.83 6.73 3.08
CA LEU A 212 9.73 5.59 2.96
C LEU A 212 9.25 4.50 3.91
N SER A 213 8.97 3.33 3.37
CA SER A 213 8.57 2.15 4.15
C SER A 213 9.58 1.04 3.97
N GLY A 214 9.89 0.33 5.04
CA GLY A 214 10.73 -0.85 5.00
C GLY A 214 10.23 -1.92 5.94
N GLY A 215 10.26 -3.17 5.51
CA GLY A 215 9.72 -4.27 6.29
C GLY A 215 10.07 -5.65 5.76
N TYR A 216 9.38 -6.63 6.31
CA TYR A 216 9.58 -8.04 6.00
C TYR A 216 8.25 -8.73 5.73
N SER A 217 8.13 -9.38 4.58
CA SER A 217 6.96 -10.15 4.21
C SER A 217 7.18 -11.62 4.56
N ILE A 218 6.29 -12.17 5.39
CA ILE A 218 6.26 -13.55 5.82
C ILE A 218 5.16 -14.25 5.02
N ALA A 219 5.53 -15.16 4.13
CA ALA A 219 4.57 -15.89 3.32
C ALA A 219 3.73 -16.83 4.17
N ASN A 220 2.43 -16.90 3.90
CA ASN A 220 1.54 -17.85 4.55
C ASN A 220 1.89 -19.30 4.19
N ARG A 221 2.56 -19.51 3.07
CA ARG A 221 3.01 -20.82 2.60
C ARG A 221 4.49 -20.81 2.26
N GLY A 222 5.26 -21.54 3.08
CA GLY A 222 6.69 -21.80 2.83
C GLY A 222 7.59 -20.58 3.04
N HIS A 223 8.68 -20.75 3.75
CA HIS A 223 9.61 -19.66 4.08
C HIS A 223 10.46 -19.17 2.90
N GLN A 224 10.50 -19.91 1.80
CA GLN A 224 11.29 -19.55 0.61
C GLN A 224 10.79 -18.28 -0.09
N ASN A 225 9.53 -17.91 0.12
CA ASN A 225 8.94 -16.68 -0.44
C ASN A 225 8.99 -15.48 0.52
N ASN A 226 9.55 -15.66 1.72
CA ASN A 226 9.76 -14.54 2.62
C ASN A 226 10.72 -13.53 1.98
N SER A 227 10.44 -12.24 2.15
CA SER A 227 11.22 -11.19 1.48
C SER A 227 11.35 -9.94 2.34
N LEU A 228 12.46 -9.23 2.19
CA LEU A 228 12.58 -7.83 2.58
C LEU A 228 11.93 -6.96 1.52
N PHE A 229 11.39 -5.84 1.94
CA PHE A 229 10.91 -4.81 1.03
C PHE A 229 11.32 -3.41 1.47
N LEU A 230 11.45 -2.52 0.47
CA LEU A 230 11.67 -1.11 0.64
C LEU A 230 10.82 -0.37 -0.39
N TYR A 231 9.92 0.52 0.07
CA TYR A 231 9.00 1.29 -0.76
C TYR A 231 9.26 2.78 -0.57
N TYR A 232 9.38 3.50 -1.66
CA TYR A 232 9.45 4.96 -1.67
C TYR A 232 8.25 5.50 -2.45
N GLY A 233 7.41 6.26 -1.79
CA GLY A 233 6.22 6.88 -2.38
C GLY A 233 6.26 8.40 -2.27
N GLN A 234 5.65 9.08 -3.26
CA GLN A 234 5.48 10.53 -3.25
C GLN A 234 4.17 10.94 -3.90
N GLN A 235 3.47 11.88 -3.28
CA GLN A 235 2.26 12.48 -3.82
C GLN A 235 2.54 13.91 -4.32
N PHE A 236 2.03 14.20 -5.53
CA PHE A 236 2.16 15.48 -6.22
C PHE A 236 0.82 16.20 -6.33
#